data_56b42d40fa736fff1a979fcb87f290e6
#
_entry.id   56b42d40fa736fff1a979fcb87f290e6
#
_cell.length_a   1.000
_cell.length_b   1.000
_cell.length_c   1.000
_cell.angle_alpha   90.00
_cell.angle_beta   90.00
_cell.angle_gamma   90.00
#
_symmetry.space_group_name_H-M   'P 1'
#
loop_
_entity.id
_entity.type
_entity.pdbx_description
1 polymer ?
#
loop_
_entity_poly.entity_id
_entity_poly.type
_entity_poly.pdbx_seq_one_letter_code
_entity_poly.pdbx_strand_id
1 'polypeptide(L)'
;MATVRYIDAFNHFFPSGVWQRMLESDGAARDIGKRMRGIPAIYDLDERLRVMDQFSDRDYTQVLSLGMPPLEAMGSPEFATELARLANDGMAELVDRYPDRFCGFLASLPMNDPEGAAREAERAFTQCGANGLQLHTNINGEPLDEPKFFGVFETAAKAERPVFLHPSRNAGMTDYASESKSKYEIWWTFGWPYETAAAMARLVFSGLLDRLPELKVVAHHLGAIVPYLEGRVGPGWDQLGNRTSDEDYKSVLNGLKKRPLDYFKDFYADTAVFGSRAATVCGLEFYGADRVLFASDCPFDPEKGPGYIRDTLAILDSLEMSDSAREKICFRNAQELMAIK
;
A
#
# COMPACT_ATOMS: atom_id res chain seq x y z
N MET A 1 27.41 10.41 16.00
CA MET A 1 26.22 9.55 16.03
C MET A 1 26.29 8.68 14.78
N ALA A 2 25.96 7.40 14.84
CA ALA A 2 25.84 6.60 13.64
C ALA A 2 24.70 7.16 12.79
N THR A 3 24.88 7.22 11.48
CA THR A 3 23.85 7.67 10.55
C THR A 3 22.70 6.65 10.61
N VAL A 4 21.48 7.10 10.91
CA VAL A 4 20.31 6.22 10.92
C VAL A 4 20.00 5.86 9.47
N ARG A 5 19.80 4.56 9.20
CA ARG A 5 19.32 4.04 7.92
C ARG A 5 17.84 4.36 7.74
N TYR A 6 17.42 4.62 6.51
CA TYR A 6 16.04 4.81 6.14
C TYR A 6 15.68 3.92 4.94
N ILE A 7 14.67 3.08 5.12
CA ILE A 7 14.09 2.29 4.03
C ILE A 7 12.69 2.84 3.76
N ASP A 8 12.53 3.56 2.65
CA ASP A 8 11.25 4.04 2.18
C ASP A 8 10.46 2.86 1.60
N ALA A 9 9.63 2.27 2.45
CA ALA A 9 8.99 0.98 2.20
C ALA A 9 7.86 1.04 1.17
N PHE A 10 7.37 2.24 0.83
CA PHE A 10 6.29 2.41 -0.13
C PHE A 10 6.37 3.76 -0.84
N ASN A 11 6.75 3.70 -2.08
CA ASN A 11 6.86 4.81 -3.03
C ASN A 11 6.67 4.26 -4.44
N HIS A 12 6.47 5.12 -5.44
CA HIS A 12 5.97 4.71 -6.74
C HIS A 12 6.92 5.05 -7.87
N PHE A 13 7.16 4.06 -8.74
CA PHE A 13 7.97 4.23 -9.96
C PHE A 13 7.49 3.27 -11.06
N PHE A 14 7.44 3.77 -12.30
CA PHE A 14 7.15 2.96 -13.48
C PHE A 14 8.42 2.66 -14.26
N PRO A 15 8.91 1.42 -14.29
CA PRO A 15 9.97 1.04 -15.22
C PRO A 15 9.62 1.42 -16.67
N SER A 16 10.63 1.80 -17.47
CA SER A 16 10.41 2.38 -18.79
C SER A 16 9.55 1.51 -19.72
N GLY A 17 9.72 0.19 -19.69
CA GLY A 17 8.94 -0.75 -20.52
C GLY A 17 7.46 -0.74 -20.17
N VAL A 18 7.11 -0.78 -18.87
CA VAL A 18 5.71 -0.74 -18.44
C VAL A 18 5.10 0.64 -18.68
N TRP A 19 5.85 1.72 -18.42
CA TRP A 19 5.37 3.07 -18.66
C TRP A 19 4.97 3.30 -20.12
N GLN A 20 5.86 2.95 -21.05
CA GLN A 20 5.59 3.07 -22.48
C GLN A 20 4.36 2.25 -22.90
N ARG A 21 4.27 1.00 -22.43
CA ARG A 21 3.15 0.13 -22.76
C ARG A 21 1.81 0.61 -22.19
N MET A 22 1.81 1.18 -20.99
CA MET A 22 0.63 1.81 -20.38
C MET A 22 0.14 3.01 -21.19
N LEU A 23 1.03 3.82 -21.75
CA LEU A 23 0.66 4.99 -22.55
C LEU A 23 -0.07 4.63 -23.87
N GLU A 24 0.06 3.40 -24.33
CA GLU A 24 -0.64 2.88 -25.50
C GLU A 24 -2.10 2.49 -25.19
N SER A 25 -2.48 2.43 -23.90
CA SER A 25 -3.84 2.07 -23.49
C SER A 25 -4.73 3.31 -23.31
N ASP A 26 -6.01 3.18 -23.61
CA ASP A 26 -7.02 4.24 -23.41
C ASP A 26 -7.21 4.59 -21.91
N GLY A 27 -6.96 3.62 -21.01
CA GLY A 27 -7.10 3.78 -19.55
C GLY A 27 -6.10 4.76 -18.96
N ALA A 28 -4.84 4.78 -19.47
CA ALA A 28 -3.77 5.66 -18.97
C ALA A 28 -4.04 7.16 -19.18
N ALA A 29 -5.01 7.50 -20.03
CA ALA A 29 -5.34 8.88 -20.38
C ALA A 29 -6.26 9.58 -19.37
N ARG A 30 -6.91 8.84 -18.47
CA ARG A 30 -7.92 9.39 -17.54
C ARG A 30 -7.31 9.80 -16.21
N ASP A 31 -7.98 10.66 -15.49
CA ASP A 31 -7.76 11.09 -14.09
C ASP A 31 -6.29 11.02 -13.60
N ILE A 32 -5.94 9.94 -12.92
CA ILE A 32 -4.61 9.75 -12.34
C ILE A 32 -3.52 9.64 -13.41
N GLY A 33 -3.76 8.99 -14.55
CA GLY A 33 -2.82 8.97 -15.66
C GLY A 33 -2.47 10.37 -16.17
N LYS A 34 -3.42 11.32 -16.13
CA LYS A 34 -3.17 12.73 -16.41
C LYS A 34 -2.16 13.34 -15.44
N ARG A 35 -2.27 13.05 -14.14
CA ARG A 35 -1.34 13.54 -13.12
C ARG A 35 0.06 12.96 -13.30
N MET A 36 0.18 11.64 -13.54
CA MET A 36 1.44 10.92 -13.65
C MET A 36 2.38 11.52 -14.70
N ARG A 37 1.85 11.93 -15.86
CA ARG A 37 2.63 12.57 -16.94
C ARG A 37 3.28 13.88 -16.52
N GLY A 38 2.76 14.54 -15.50
CA GLY A 38 3.29 15.79 -14.95
C GLY A 38 4.36 15.60 -13.86
N ILE A 39 4.73 14.34 -13.55
CA ILE A 39 5.66 14.00 -12.45
C ILE A 39 6.81 13.16 -13.03
N PRO A 40 7.88 13.78 -13.58
CA PRO A 40 8.97 13.03 -14.20
C PRO A 40 9.58 11.96 -13.30
N ALA A 41 9.77 12.24 -12.01
CA ALA A 41 10.37 11.30 -11.06
C ALA A 41 9.59 9.98 -10.88
N ILE A 42 8.39 9.82 -11.49
CA ILE A 42 7.63 8.56 -11.43
C ILE A 42 7.96 7.60 -12.59
N TYR A 43 8.57 8.09 -13.69
CA TYR A 43 8.87 7.29 -14.89
C TYR A 43 10.25 7.57 -15.51
N ASP A 44 10.92 8.65 -15.11
CA ASP A 44 12.26 9.01 -15.52
C ASP A 44 13.23 8.66 -14.40
N LEU A 45 14.09 7.68 -14.67
CA LEU A 45 15.04 7.17 -13.68
C LEU A 45 16.07 8.22 -13.25
N ASP A 46 16.57 9.04 -14.18
CA ASP A 46 17.54 10.07 -13.85
C ASP A 46 16.93 11.13 -12.93
N GLU A 47 15.68 11.50 -13.16
CA GLU A 47 14.94 12.38 -12.25
C GLU A 47 14.71 11.73 -10.88
N ARG A 48 14.36 10.45 -10.85
CA ARG A 48 14.21 9.70 -9.58
C ARG A 48 15.51 9.72 -8.79
N LEU A 49 16.63 9.42 -9.43
CA LEU A 49 17.93 9.42 -8.78
C LEU A 49 18.34 10.83 -8.28
N ARG A 50 18.06 11.90 -9.06
CA ARG A 50 18.28 13.29 -8.60
C ARG A 50 17.42 13.64 -7.38
N VAL A 51 16.18 13.15 -7.29
CA VAL A 51 15.36 13.32 -6.09
C VAL A 51 16.02 12.63 -4.89
N MET A 52 16.47 11.38 -5.06
CA MET A 52 17.14 10.63 -3.99
C MET A 52 18.48 11.26 -3.57
N ASP A 53 19.23 11.85 -4.50
CA ASP A 53 20.51 12.52 -4.22
C ASP A 53 20.37 13.71 -3.25
N GLN A 54 19.19 14.31 -3.14
CA GLN A 54 18.92 15.37 -2.15
C GLN A 54 18.94 14.86 -0.70
N PHE A 55 18.93 13.54 -0.50
CA PHE A 55 18.96 12.86 0.80
C PHE A 55 20.25 12.04 0.99
N SER A 56 21.31 12.36 0.23
CA SER A 56 22.59 11.67 0.28
C SER A 56 23.37 11.83 1.60
N ASP A 57 22.97 12.78 2.45
CA ASP A 57 23.43 12.93 3.82
C ASP A 57 22.82 11.88 4.78
N ARG A 58 21.86 11.10 4.31
CA ARG A 58 21.17 10.02 4.98
C ARG A 58 21.48 8.69 4.31
N ASP A 59 21.47 7.59 5.06
CA ASP A 59 21.46 6.23 4.49
C ASP A 59 20.02 5.90 4.05
N TYR A 60 19.64 6.43 2.86
CA TYR A 60 18.27 6.39 2.35
C TYR A 60 18.17 5.51 1.10
N THR A 61 17.30 4.50 1.18
CA THR A 61 16.99 3.58 0.08
C THR A 61 15.48 3.43 -0.10
N GLN A 62 15.05 2.97 -1.26
CA GLN A 62 13.63 2.80 -1.60
C GLN A 62 13.29 1.35 -1.93
N VAL A 63 12.08 0.93 -1.55
CA VAL A 63 11.41 -0.27 -2.07
C VAL A 63 10.44 0.18 -3.15
N LEU A 64 10.66 -0.25 -4.39
CA LEU A 64 9.87 0.18 -5.53
C LEU A 64 8.47 -0.44 -5.54
N SER A 65 7.47 0.31 -5.97
CA SER A 65 6.15 -0.20 -6.32
C SER A 65 5.57 0.57 -7.50
N LEU A 66 4.55 0.02 -8.20
CA LEU A 66 3.86 0.79 -9.22
C LEU A 66 2.93 1.83 -8.58
N GLY A 67 2.77 2.96 -9.26
CA GLY A 67 1.72 3.92 -8.95
C GLY A 67 0.37 3.54 -9.56
N MET A 68 -0.65 4.37 -9.29
CA MET A 68 -1.95 4.28 -9.97
C MET A 68 -1.81 4.60 -11.47
N PRO A 69 -2.68 4.09 -12.36
CA PRO A 69 -3.87 3.29 -12.07
C PRO A 69 -3.55 1.80 -11.83
N PRO A 70 -4.49 1.04 -11.20
CA PRO A 70 -4.35 -0.41 -11.06
C PRO A 70 -4.24 -1.10 -12.40
N LEU A 71 -3.45 -2.16 -12.51
CA LEU A 71 -3.24 -2.88 -13.77
C LEU A 71 -4.55 -3.49 -14.31
N GLU A 72 -5.39 -4.01 -13.43
CA GLU A 72 -6.71 -4.56 -13.76
C GLU A 72 -7.70 -3.53 -14.33
N ALA A 73 -7.46 -2.25 -14.11
CA ALA A 73 -8.26 -1.18 -14.68
C ALA A 73 -7.77 -0.71 -16.07
N MET A 74 -6.60 -1.22 -16.53
CA MET A 74 -5.95 -0.79 -17.76
C MET A 74 -6.48 -1.51 -19.01
N GLY A 75 -7.09 -2.70 -18.85
CA GLY A 75 -7.59 -3.47 -20.00
C GLY A 75 -7.99 -4.90 -19.67
N SER A 76 -7.85 -5.78 -20.67
CA SER A 76 -8.17 -7.20 -20.51
C SER A 76 -7.22 -7.90 -19.53
N PRO A 77 -7.60 -9.10 -19.01
CA PRO A 77 -6.72 -9.91 -18.17
C PRO A 77 -5.35 -10.20 -18.81
N GLU A 78 -5.31 -10.43 -20.12
CA GLU A 78 -4.07 -10.69 -20.86
C GLU A 78 -3.18 -9.45 -20.87
N PHE A 79 -3.75 -8.26 -21.06
CA PHE A 79 -3.02 -7.00 -21.05
C PHE A 79 -2.52 -6.67 -19.65
N ALA A 80 -3.34 -6.85 -18.61
CA ALA A 80 -2.92 -6.71 -17.22
C ALA A 80 -1.78 -7.68 -16.85
N THR A 81 -1.82 -8.92 -17.36
CA THR A 81 -0.76 -9.91 -17.16
C THR A 81 0.54 -9.49 -17.84
N GLU A 82 0.47 -8.97 -19.07
CA GLU A 82 1.63 -8.41 -19.78
C GLU A 82 2.26 -7.27 -18.98
N LEU A 83 1.44 -6.31 -18.52
CA LEU A 83 1.90 -5.17 -17.72
C LEU A 83 2.52 -5.60 -16.39
N ALA A 84 1.92 -6.57 -15.69
CA ALA A 84 2.44 -7.09 -14.43
C ALA A 84 3.84 -7.68 -14.59
N ARG A 85 4.05 -8.48 -15.63
CA ARG A 85 5.37 -9.05 -15.95
C ARG A 85 6.40 -7.98 -16.29
N LEU A 86 6.05 -7.05 -17.18
CA LEU A 86 6.94 -5.93 -17.52
C LEU A 86 7.33 -5.10 -16.29
N ALA A 87 6.36 -4.87 -15.37
CA ALA A 87 6.60 -4.13 -14.14
C ALA A 87 7.53 -4.88 -13.19
N ASN A 88 7.23 -6.15 -12.90
CA ASN A 88 7.98 -6.96 -11.96
C ASN A 88 9.41 -7.22 -12.46
N ASP A 89 9.58 -7.56 -13.74
CA ASP A 89 10.88 -7.77 -14.35
C ASP A 89 11.71 -6.46 -14.39
N GLY A 90 11.07 -5.34 -14.74
CA GLY A 90 11.73 -4.04 -14.76
C GLY A 90 12.10 -3.52 -13.37
N MET A 91 11.30 -3.76 -12.34
CA MET A 91 11.66 -3.40 -10.96
C MET A 91 12.80 -4.29 -10.44
N ALA A 92 12.78 -5.59 -10.74
CA ALA A 92 13.88 -6.50 -10.40
C ALA A 92 15.20 -6.04 -11.04
N GLU A 93 15.19 -5.68 -12.34
CA GLU A 93 16.36 -5.14 -13.03
C GLU A 93 16.90 -3.86 -12.36
N LEU A 94 16.01 -2.96 -11.93
CA LEU A 94 16.42 -1.73 -11.25
C LEU A 94 17.07 -2.00 -9.88
N VAL A 95 16.53 -2.94 -9.11
CA VAL A 95 17.10 -3.36 -7.82
C VAL A 95 18.49 -3.98 -8.03
N ASP A 96 18.64 -4.86 -9.00
CA ASP A 96 19.94 -5.48 -9.32
C ASP A 96 20.98 -4.46 -9.82
N ARG A 97 20.53 -3.48 -10.60
CA ARG A 97 21.42 -2.48 -11.21
C ARG A 97 21.81 -1.35 -10.25
N TYR A 98 20.94 -1.00 -9.32
CA TYR A 98 21.12 0.13 -8.39
C TYR A 98 20.87 -0.29 -6.93
N PRO A 99 21.57 -1.31 -6.39
CA PRO A 99 21.29 -1.86 -5.06
C PRO A 99 21.49 -0.85 -3.93
N ASP A 100 22.33 0.16 -4.12
CA ASP A 100 22.54 1.25 -3.15
C ASP A 100 21.40 2.29 -3.16
N ARG A 101 20.45 2.19 -4.09
CA ARG A 101 19.30 3.08 -4.24
C ARG A 101 18.00 2.36 -3.99
N PHE A 102 17.84 1.18 -4.57
CA PHE A 102 16.64 0.37 -4.50
C PHE A 102 16.94 -0.94 -3.79
N CYS A 103 16.43 -1.10 -2.58
CA CYS A 103 16.73 -2.27 -1.74
C CYS A 103 15.70 -3.41 -1.91
N GLY A 104 14.69 -3.23 -2.76
CA GLY A 104 13.66 -4.23 -3.04
C GLY A 104 12.50 -3.65 -3.84
N PHE A 105 11.47 -4.48 -4.07
CA PHE A 105 10.27 -4.04 -4.73
C PHE A 105 9.03 -4.86 -4.29
N LEU A 106 7.85 -4.27 -4.48
CA LEU A 106 6.55 -4.91 -4.32
C LEU A 106 6.01 -5.31 -5.69
N ALA A 107 5.66 -6.57 -5.85
CA ALA A 107 5.13 -7.06 -7.11
C ALA A 107 3.71 -6.55 -7.36
N SER A 108 3.44 -6.18 -8.61
CA SER A 108 2.12 -5.84 -9.13
C SER A 108 1.50 -7.04 -9.82
N LEU A 109 0.18 -7.20 -9.71
CA LEU A 109 -0.53 -8.41 -10.14
C LEU A 109 -1.70 -8.08 -11.08
N PRO A 110 -2.03 -9.00 -12.02
CA PRO A 110 -3.20 -8.87 -12.89
C PRO A 110 -4.47 -9.33 -12.18
N MET A 111 -4.98 -8.57 -11.21
CA MET A 111 -6.04 -9.01 -10.30
C MET A 111 -7.39 -9.27 -10.98
N ASN A 112 -7.60 -8.86 -12.23
CA ASN A 112 -8.74 -9.25 -13.05
C ASN A 112 -8.64 -10.68 -13.67
N ASP A 113 -7.51 -11.38 -13.41
CA ASP A 113 -7.33 -12.84 -13.54
C ASP A 113 -6.80 -13.37 -12.20
N PRO A 114 -7.65 -13.72 -11.23
CA PRO A 114 -7.20 -14.12 -9.89
C PRO A 114 -6.24 -15.31 -9.86
N GLU A 115 -6.46 -16.30 -10.73
CA GLU A 115 -5.54 -17.44 -10.84
C GLU A 115 -4.20 -17.03 -11.47
N GLY A 116 -4.23 -16.17 -12.50
CA GLY A 116 -3.05 -15.56 -13.10
C GLY A 116 -2.29 -14.69 -12.11
N ALA A 117 -3.00 -13.95 -11.27
CA ALA A 117 -2.41 -13.14 -10.21
C ALA A 117 -1.66 -14.00 -9.18
N ALA A 118 -2.25 -15.11 -8.73
CA ALA A 118 -1.56 -16.05 -7.82
C ALA A 118 -0.30 -16.66 -8.46
N ARG A 119 -0.37 -17.06 -9.74
CA ARG A 119 0.81 -17.55 -10.49
C ARG A 119 1.89 -16.48 -10.66
N GLU A 120 1.50 -15.25 -10.95
CA GLU A 120 2.46 -14.13 -11.09
C GLU A 120 3.08 -13.75 -9.73
N ALA A 121 2.31 -13.80 -8.63
CA ALA A 121 2.85 -13.61 -7.29
C ALA A 121 3.93 -14.66 -6.96
N GLU A 122 3.67 -15.94 -7.23
CA GLU A 122 4.66 -17.00 -7.04
C GLU A 122 5.90 -16.79 -7.91
N ARG A 123 5.73 -16.40 -9.19
CA ARG A 123 6.84 -16.09 -10.09
C ARG A 123 7.65 -14.89 -9.56
N ALA A 124 6.99 -13.82 -9.14
CA ALA A 124 7.65 -12.64 -8.63
C ALA A 124 8.49 -12.95 -7.39
N PHE A 125 8.01 -13.78 -6.47
CA PHE A 125 8.78 -14.20 -5.30
C PHE A 125 9.95 -15.12 -5.63
N THR A 126 9.74 -16.09 -6.51
CA THR A 126 10.74 -17.16 -6.74
C THR A 126 11.75 -16.84 -7.84
N GLN A 127 11.40 -16.00 -8.81
CA GLN A 127 12.23 -15.72 -9.98
C GLN A 127 12.71 -14.27 -10.04
N CYS A 128 11.90 -13.30 -9.53
CA CYS A 128 12.25 -11.88 -9.60
C CYS A 128 12.74 -11.32 -8.25
N GLY A 129 12.59 -12.06 -7.15
CA GLY A 129 13.05 -11.61 -5.83
C GLY A 129 12.19 -10.55 -5.18
N ALA A 130 10.89 -10.47 -5.51
CA ALA A 130 9.97 -9.52 -4.91
C ALA A 130 9.89 -9.65 -3.38
N ASN A 131 9.82 -8.53 -2.66
CA ASN A 131 9.82 -8.47 -1.20
C ASN A 131 8.42 -8.43 -0.60
N GLY A 132 7.38 -8.29 -1.41
CA GLY A 132 5.98 -8.27 -1.04
C GLY A 132 5.09 -8.10 -2.26
N LEU A 133 3.78 -7.98 -2.05
CA LEU A 133 2.79 -7.70 -3.08
C LEU A 133 2.16 -6.33 -2.84
N GLN A 134 1.83 -5.60 -3.89
CA GLN A 134 0.91 -4.47 -3.84
C GLN A 134 -0.46 -4.91 -4.36
N LEU A 135 -1.50 -4.74 -3.55
CA LEU A 135 -2.90 -4.92 -3.94
C LEU A 135 -3.66 -3.61 -3.75
N HIS A 136 -4.65 -3.38 -4.59
CA HIS A 136 -5.57 -2.26 -4.39
C HIS A 136 -6.75 -2.68 -3.51
N THR A 137 -7.36 -1.72 -2.81
CA THR A 137 -8.43 -1.98 -1.83
C THR A 137 -9.70 -2.59 -2.42
N ASN A 138 -9.87 -2.48 -3.74
CA ASN A 138 -10.87 -3.21 -4.51
C ASN A 138 -10.35 -3.48 -5.93
N ILE A 139 -10.88 -4.49 -6.57
CA ILE A 139 -10.54 -4.89 -7.93
C ILE A 139 -11.69 -4.52 -8.86
N ASN A 140 -11.57 -3.40 -9.57
CA ASN A 140 -12.63 -2.87 -10.42
C ASN A 140 -13.99 -2.71 -9.68
N GLY A 141 -13.96 -2.38 -8.38
CA GLY A 141 -15.13 -2.25 -7.52
C GLY A 141 -15.52 -3.51 -6.75
N GLU A 142 -14.88 -4.65 -7.01
CA GLU A 142 -15.11 -5.88 -6.26
C GLU A 142 -14.21 -5.92 -5.01
N PRO A 143 -14.74 -6.28 -3.85
CA PRO A 143 -13.97 -6.29 -2.60
C PRO A 143 -12.99 -7.46 -2.52
N LEU A 144 -11.88 -7.26 -1.82
CA LEU A 144 -10.79 -8.25 -1.71
C LEU A 144 -11.15 -9.52 -0.93
N ASP A 145 -12.22 -9.53 -0.16
CA ASP A 145 -12.71 -10.69 0.58
C ASP A 145 -13.59 -11.64 -0.25
N GLU A 146 -13.74 -11.39 -1.55
CA GLU A 146 -14.33 -12.37 -2.46
C GLU A 146 -13.44 -13.62 -2.55
N PRO A 147 -14.02 -14.85 -2.45
CA PRO A 147 -13.25 -16.09 -2.39
C PRO A 147 -12.27 -16.30 -3.55
N LYS A 148 -12.56 -15.76 -4.71
CA LYS A 148 -11.70 -15.85 -5.90
C LYS A 148 -10.32 -15.21 -5.71
N PHE A 149 -10.17 -14.24 -4.80
CA PHE A 149 -8.90 -13.56 -4.53
C PHE A 149 -8.06 -14.26 -3.46
N PHE A 150 -8.60 -15.24 -2.74
CA PHE A 150 -7.89 -15.87 -1.61
C PHE A 150 -6.59 -16.54 -1.99
N GLY A 151 -6.48 -17.10 -3.20
CA GLY A 151 -5.25 -17.73 -3.69
C GLY A 151 -4.03 -16.79 -3.72
N VAL A 152 -4.25 -15.47 -3.91
CA VAL A 152 -3.18 -14.48 -3.86
C VAL A 152 -2.67 -14.29 -2.43
N PHE A 153 -3.59 -14.21 -1.45
CA PHE A 153 -3.23 -14.09 -0.02
C PHE A 153 -2.56 -15.36 0.49
N GLU A 154 -3.02 -16.55 0.06
CA GLU A 154 -2.39 -17.83 0.39
C GLU A 154 -0.96 -17.91 -0.16
N THR A 155 -0.73 -17.42 -1.37
CA THR A 155 0.61 -17.35 -1.98
C THR A 155 1.53 -16.43 -1.18
N ALA A 156 1.05 -15.25 -0.77
CA ALA A 156 1.81 -14.33 0.06
C ALA A 156 2.13 -14.90 1.45
N ALA A 157 1.14 -15.50 2.12
CA ALA A 157 1.31 -16.13 3.43
C ALA A 157 2.33 -17.28 3.38
N LYS A 158 2.23 -18.17 2.36
CA LYS A 158 3.16 -19.29 2.15
C LYS A 158 4.59 -18.82 1.89
N ALA A 159 4.74 -17.70 1.20
CA ALA A 159 6.05 -17.11 0.92
C ALA A 159 6.60 -16.28 2.08
N GLU A 160 5.82 -16.10 3.17
CA GLU A 160 6.14 -15.19 4.29
C GLU A 160 6.45 -13.77 3.79
N ARG A 161 5.65 -13.27 2.82
CA ARG A 161 5.79 -11.95 2.24
C ARG A 161 4.55 -11.09 2.52
N PRO A 162 4.75 -9.80 2.85
CA PRO A 162 3.64 -8.91 3.15
C PRO A 162 2.83 -8.55 1.91
N VAL A 163 1.56 -8.19 2.17
CA VAL A 163 0.67 -7.55 1.22
C VAL A 163 0.48 -6.09 1.61
N PHE A 164 0.81 -5.17 0.73
CA PHE A 164 0.58 -3.74 0.89
C PHE A 164 -0.74 -3.36 0.24
N LEU A 165 -1.64 -2.74 0.99
CA LEU A 165 -2.94 -2.28 0.53
C LEU A 165 -2.84 -0.81 0.09
N HIS A 166 -2.91 -0.57 -1.22
CA HIS A 166 -3.03 0.77 -1.79
C HIS A 166 -4.51 1.13 -1.99
N PRO A 167 -4.98 2.32 -1.59
CA PRO A 167 -6.36 2.72 -1.83
C PRO A 167 -6.69 2.80 -3.31
N SER A 168 -7.91 2.41 -3.68
CA SER A 168 -8.43 2.54 -5.03
C SER A 168 -9.89 3.00 -4.98
N ARG A 169 -10.15 4.19 -5.50
CA ARG A 169 -11.46 4.75 -5.75
C ARG A 169 -11.33 5.73 -6.90
N ASN A 170 -12.24 5.73 -7.82
CA ASN A 170 -12.21 6.62 -8.97
C ASN A 170 -13.36 7.64 -8.94
N ALA A 171 -13.30 8.64 -9.81
CA ALA A 171 -14.30 9.70 -9.88
C ALA A 171 -15.71 9.20 -10.24
N GLY A 172 -15.87 8.02 -10.80
CA GLY A 172 -17.18 7.40 -11.08
C GLY A 172 -17.90 6.89 -9.83
N MET A 173 -17.19 6.71 -8.71
CA MET A 173 -17.80 6.36 -7.42
C MET A 173 -18.30 7.63 -6.75
N THR A 174 -19.61 7.82 -6.74
CA THR A 174 -20.27 9.07 -6.33
C THR A 174 -20.11 9.35 -4.83
N ASP A 175 -20.16 10.64 -4.46
CA ASP A 175 -20.15 11.08 -3.04
C ASP A 175 -21.57 10.97 -2.43
N TYR A 176 -22.58 11.22 -3.25
CA TYR A 176 -24.01 11.11 -2.89
C TYR A 176 -24.79 10.29 -3.92
N ALA A 177 -25.76 9.53 -3.48
CA ALA A 177 -26.56 8.65 -4.34
C ALA A 177 -27.32 9.37 -5.49
N SER A 178 -27.56 10.68 -5.35
CA SER A 178 -28.21 11.49 -6.38
C SER A 178 -27.27 12.01 -7.47
N GLU A 179 -25.97 11.74 -7.36
CA GLU A 179 -24.95 12.25 -8.27
C GLU A 179 -24.48 11.16 -9.25
N SER A 180 -23.97 11.57 -10.42
CA SER A 180 -23.40 10.65 -11.40
C SER A 180 -21.90 10.41 -11.25
N LYS A 181 -21.21 11.24 -10.46
CA LYS A 181 -19.78 11.14 -10.17
C LYS A 181 -19.41 11.94 -8.92
N SER A 182 -18.26 11.62 -8.34
CA SER A 182 -17.63 12.40 -7.26
C SER A 182 -17.24 13.80 -7.76
N LYS A 183 -17.35 14.79 -6.88
CA LYS A 183 -16.98 16.19 -7.16
C LYS A 183 -15.77 16.61 -6.33
N TYR A 184 -15.11 17.69 -6.79
CA TYR A 184 -14.00 18.34 -6.07
C TYR A 184 -12.86 17.38 -5.70
N GLU A 185 -12.73 16.27 -6.43
CA GLU A 185 -11.75 15.21 -6.16
C GLU A 185 -11.89 14.55 -4.77
N ILE A 186 -13.09 14.60 -4.17
CA ILE A 186 -13.41 13.95 -2.89
C ILE A 186 -13.10 12.44 -2.96
N TRP A 187 -13.22 11.83 -4.14
CA TRP A 187 -12.96 10.41 -4.38
C TRP A 187 -11.57 9.95 -3.91
N TRP A 188 -10.52 10.82 -3.94
CA TRP A 188 -9.21 10.46 -3.41
C TRP A 188 -8.97 11.09 -2.03
N THR A 189 -9.38 12.34 -1.78
CA THR A 189 -9.08 13.08 -0.55
C THR A 189 -9.69 12.41 0.69
N PHE A 190 -10.95 12.03 0.63
CA PHE A 190 -11.67 11.31 1.69
C PHE A 190 -12.04 9.87 1.28
N GLY A 191 -12.23 9.65 -0.01
CA GLY A 191 -12.64 8.35 -0.51
C GLY A 191 -11.54 7.29 -0.35
N TRP A 192 -10.29 7.58 -0.63
CA TRP A 192 -9.20 6.63 -0.45
C TRP A 192 -8.98 6.21 1.00
N PRO A 193 -8.95 7.12 1.99
CA PRO A 193 -8.90 6.69 3.39
C PRO A 193 -10.09 5.83 3.81
N TYR A 194 -11.29 6.09 3.28
CA TYR A 194 -12.45 5.23 3.50
C TYR A 194 -12.28 3.84 2.89
N GLU A 195 -11.81 3.75 1.64
CA GLU A 195 -11.59 2.47 0.94
C GLU A 195 -10.57 1.59 1.69
N THR A 196 -9.46 2.17 2.17
CA THR A 196 -8.49 1.44 2.98
C THR A 196 -9.14 0.88 4.25
N ALA A 197 -9.88 1.71 4.98
CA ALA A 197 -10.57 1.27 6.20
C ALA A 197 -11.64 0.20 5.92
N ALA A 198 -12.38 0.33 4.82
CA ALA A 198 -13.38 -0.65 4.40
C ALA A 198 -12.73 -1.99 4.01
N ALA A 199 -11.64 -1.96 3.23
CA ALA A 199 -10.91 -3.17 2.86
C ALA A 199 -10.34 -3.90 4.09
N MET A 200 -9.72 -3.16 5.03
CA MET A 200 -9.25 -3.74 6.30
C MET A 200 -10.40 -4.42 7.06
N ALA A 201 -11.54 -3.75 7.19
CA ALA A 201 -12.72 -4.30 7.87
C ALA A 201 -13.22 -5.59 7.19
N ARG A 202 -13.31 -5.59 5.86
CA ARG A 202 -13.76 -6.76 5.10
C ARG A 202 -12.79 -7.93 5.25
N LEU A 203 -11.48 -7.72 5.22
CA LEU A 203 -10.49 -8.78 5.47
C LEU A 203 -10.60 -9.35 6.89
N VAL A 204 -10.89 -8.53 7.90
CA VAL A 204 -11.11 -9.00 9.28
C VAL A 204 -12.38 -9.85 9.35
N PHE A 205 -13.53 -9.31 8.93
CA PHE A 205 -14.82 -9.97 9.11
C PHE A 205 -15.09 -11.14 8.16
N SER A 206 -14.32 -11.28 7.06
CA SER A 206 -14.33 -12.49 6.22
C SER A 206 -13.69 -13.70 6.89
N GLY A 207 -12.98 -13.51 8.00
CA GLY A 207 -12.19 -14.55 8.67
C GLY A 207 -10.91 -14.94 7.90
N LEU A 208 -10.50 -14.17 6.89
CA LEU A 208 -9.27 -14.45 6.12
C LEU A 208 -8.05 -14.48 7.02
N LEU A 209 -7.92 -13.51 7.92
CA LEU A 209 -6.77 -13.40 8.84
C LEU A 209 -6.73 -14.55 9.87
N ASP A 210 -7.89 -15.14 10.19
CA ASP A 210 -7.96 -16.34 11.01
C ASP A 210 -7.55 -17.62 10.28
N ARG A 211 -7.77 -17.66 8.97
CA ARG A 211 -7.36 -18.79 8.11
C ARG A 211 -5.89 -18.71 7.73
N LEU A 212 -5.35 -17.50 7.61
CA LEU A 212 -3.98 -17.22 7.22
C LEU A 212 -3.27 -16.41 8.32
N PRO A 213 -2.99 -16.99 9.50
CA PRO A 213 -2.41 -16.25 10.64
C PRO A 213 -0.99 -15.71 10.36
N GLU A 214 -0.29 -16.30 9.39
CA GLU A 214 1.05 -15.83 8.99
C GLU A 214 1.00 -14.65 8.00
N LEU A 215 -0.17 -14.35 7.44
CA LEU A 215 -0.33 -13.24 6.51
C LEU A 215 -0.07 -11.91 7.22
N LYS A 216 0.83 -11.12 6.67
CA LYS A 216 1.11 -9.75 7.10
C LYS A 216 0.54 -8.77 6.09
N VAL A 217 -0.25 -7.82 6.56
CA VAL A 217 -0.87 -6.80 5.70
C VAL A 217 -0.41 -5.42 6.18
N VAL A 218 0.08 -4.61 5.26
CA VAL A 218 0.47 -3.21 5.49
C VAL A 218 -0.60 -2.31 4.92
N ALA A 219 -1.24 -1.53 5.76
CA ALA A 219 -2.25 -0.55 5.36
C ALA A 219 -1.58 0.79 5.06
N HIS A 220 -1.62 1.23 3.81
CA HIS A 220 -1.04 2.49 3.36
C HIS A 220 -1.67 3.70 4.05
N HIS A 221 -0.96 4.83 4.08
CA HIS A 221 -1.36 6.08 4.75
C HIS A 221 -1.67 5.89 6.25
N LEU A 222 -0.79 5.14 6.94
CA LEU A 222 -0.86 4.93 8.40
C LEU A 222 -2.19 4.31 8.85
N GLY A 223 -2.73 3.37 8.01
CA GLY A 223 -4.04 2.76 8.26
C GLY A 223 -5.21 3.71 8.04
N ALA A 224 -4.98 4.79 7.33
CA ALA A 224 -5.97 5.77 6.89
C ALA A 224 -6.78 6.38 8.07
N ILE A 225 -8.11 6.19 8.09
CA ILE A 225 -8.96 6.75 9.15
C ILE A 225 -9.10 5.81 10.38
N VAL A 226 -8.58 4.58 10.32
CA VAL A 226 -8.77 3.57 11.38
C VAL A 226 -8.24 4.03 12.72
N PRO A 227 -7.01 4.56 12.85
CA PRO A 227 -6.52 5.03 14.14
C PRO A 227 -7.38 6.13 14.76
N TYR A 228 -7.79 7.11 13.98
CA TYR A 228 -8.66 8.19 14.43
C TYR A 228 -10.05 7.67 14.90
N LEU A 229 -10.52 6.58 14.33
CA LEU A 229 -11.81 5.96 14.63
C LEU A 229 -11.70 4.78 15.63
N GLU A 230 -10.62 4.66 16.42
CA GLU A 230 -10.41 3.56 17.37
C GLU A 230 -11.65 3.29 18.24
N GLY A 231 -12.32 4.33 18.75
CA GLY A 231 -13.54 4.19 19.54
C GLY A 231 -14.73 3.59 18.78
N ARG A 232 -14.74 3.67 17.43
CA ARG A 232 -15.75 3.02 16.58
C ARG A 232 -15.35 1.60 16.22
N VAL A 233 -14.07 1.43 15.84
CA VAL A 233 -13.48 0.14 15.46
C VAL A 233 -13.46 -0.83 16.65
N GLY A 234 -13.18 -0.36 17.85
CA GLY A 234 -13.17 -1.15 19.08
C GLY A 234 -14.57 -1.34 19.65
N PRO A 235 -15.00 -0.50 20.61
CA PRO A 235 -16.30 -0.65 21.29
C PRO A 235 -17.51 -0.67 20.35
N GLY A 236 -17.40 -0.04 19.17
CA GLY A 236 -18.46 -0.05 18.17
C GLY A 236 -18.68 -1.43 17.57
N TRP A 237 -17.62 -2.13 17.18
CA TRP A 237 -17.71 -3.47 16.60
C TRP A 237 -17.78 -4.61 17.62
N ASP A 238 -17.47 -4.37 18.89
CA ASP A 238 -17.85 -5.31 19.97
C ASP A 238 -19.38 -5.56 20.01
N GLN A 239 -20.15 -4.68 19.38
CA GLN A 239 -21.61 -4.75 19.28
C GLN A 239 -22.09 -5.02 17.84
N LEU A 240 -21.26 -5.66 17.01
CA LEU A 240 -21.63 -6.02 15.63
C LEU A 240 -22.92 -6.87 15.64
N GLY A 241 -23.86 -6.54 14.74
CA GLY A 241 -25.18 -7.15 14.64
C GLY A 241 -26.26 -6.52 15.51
N ASN A 242 -25.95 -5.54 16.36
CA ASN A 242 -26.97 -4.85 17.16
C ASN A 242 -27.72 -3.73 16.38
N ARG A 243 -27.24 -3.36 15.18
CA ARG A 243 -27.78 -2.25 14.35
C ARG A 243 -28.38 -2.70 13.03
N THR A 244 -28.18 -3.95 12.65
CA THR A 244 -28.63 -4.54 11.38
C THR A 244 -29.60 -5.67 11.69
N SER A 245 -30.80 -5.66 11.11
CA SER A 245 -31.89 -6.59 11.44
C SER A 245 -32.06 -7.74 10.45
N ASP A 246 -31.48 -7.63 9.25
CA ASP A 246 -31.62 -8.55 8.12
C ASP A 246 -30.38 -9.42 7.89
N GLU A 247 -29.33 -9.24 8.71
CA GLU A 247 -28.07 -9.98 8.61
C GLU A 247 -27.65 -10.54 9.98
N ASP A 248 -27.15 -11.78 10.01
CA ASP A 248 -26.64 -12.41 11.24
C ASP A 248 -25.17 -12.05 11.52
N TYR A 249 -24.88 -10.80 11.71
CA TYR A 249 -23.54 -10.34 12.05
C TYR A 249 -23.07 -10.75 13.45
N LYS A 250 -23.98 -11.17 14.34
CA LYS A 250 -23.58 -11.76 15.64
C LYS A 250 -22.81 -13.07 15.44
N SER A 251 -23.27 -13.91 14.53
CA SER A 251 -22.54 -15.14 14.17
C SER A 251 -21.18 -14.85 13.54
N VAL A 252 -21.09 -13.80 12.71
CA VAL A 252 -19.80 -13.35 12.17
C VAL A 252 -18.84 -12.94 13.31
N LEU A 253 -19.30 -12.09 14.23
CA LEU A 253 -18.49 -11.65 15.38
C LEU A 253 -18.04 -12.83 16.25
N ASN A 254 -18.95 -13.76 16.56
CA ASN A 254 -18.65 -14.94 17.38
C ASN A 254 -17.72 -15.94 16.68
N GLY A 255 -17.64 -15.90 15.35
CA GLY A 255 -16.76 -16.74 14.54
C GLY A 255 -15.30 -16.28 14.54
N LEU A 256 -15.03 -15.04 14.92
CA LEU A 256 -13.67 -14.49 14.99
C LEU A 256 -12.90 -15.06 16.19
N LYS A 257 -11.61 -15.34 16.00
CA LYS A 257 -10.71 -15.83 17.06
C LYS A 257 -10.26 -14.75 18.04
N LYS A 258 -10.34 -13.48 17.64
CA LYS A 258 -9.94 -12.31 18.43
C LYS A 258 -11.05 -11.27 18.43
N ARG A 259 -10.97 -10.32 19.36
CA ARG A 259 -11.78 -9.11 19.32
C ARG A 259 -11.47 -8.31 18.04
N PRO A 260 -12.46 -7.71 17.35
CA PRO A 260 -12.21 -6.95 16.11
C PRO A 260 -11.05 -5.95 16.20
N LEU A 261 -10.99 -5.13 17.26
CA LEU A 261 -9.91 -4.15 17.44
C LEU A 261 -8.50 -4.78 17.42
N ASP A 262 -8.36 -6.00 17.96
CA ASP A 262 -7.06 -6.66 18.05
C ASP A 262 -6.53 -7.04 16.64
N TYR A 263 -7.44 -7.40 15.71
CA TYR A 263 -7.03 -7.60 14.30
C TYR A 263 -6.55 -6.29 13.68
N PHE A 264 -7.24 -5.17 13.92
CA PHE A 264 -6.82 -3.89 13.36
C PHE A 264 -5.47 -3.44 13.90
N LYS A 265 -5.17 -3.75 15.17
CA LYS A 265 -3.84 -3.48 15.76
C LYS A 265 -2.75 -4.44 15.27
N ASP A 266 -3.12 -5.57 14.67
CA ASP A 266 -2.17 -6.52 14.07
C ASP A 266 -1.75 -6.15 12.64
N PHE A 267 -2.45 -5.25 11.97
CA PHE A 267 -1.96 -4.70 10.71
C PHE A 267 -0.67 -3.93 10.92
N TYR A 268 0.19 -3.96 9.92
CA TYR A 268 1.26 -2.99 9.78
C TYR A 268 0.72 -1.73 9.09
N ALA A 269 1.42 -0.63 9.23
CA ALA A 269 1.08 0.63 8.57
C ALA A 269 2.35 1.39 8.19
N ASP A 270 2.24 2.37 7.32
CA ASP A 270 3.37 3.19 6.88
C ASP A 270 3.18 4.67 7.23
N THR A 271 4.27 5.44 7.18
CA THR A 271 4.25 6.87 7.55
C THR A 271 3.83 7.82 6.44
N ALA A 272 3.29 7.33 5.32
CA ALA A 272 2.93 8.14 4.16
C ALA A 272 1.66 9.00 4.39
N VAL A 273 1.74 9.97 5.27
CA VAL A 273 0.63 10.88 5.63
C VAL A 273 0.90 12.33 5.23
N PHE A 274 1.63 12.53 4.14
CA PHE A 274 1.84 13.81 3.47
C PHE A 274 2.35 14.94 4.39
N GLY A 275 3.28 14.63 5.29
CA GLY A 275 3.83 15.62 6.21
C GLY A 275 2.89 16.03 7.35
N SER A 276 1.87 15.23 7.66
CA SER A 276 0.96 15.52 8.78
C SER A 276 1.48 14.97 10.10
N ARG A 277 2.04 15.81 10.96
CA ARG A 277 2.49 15.41 12.30
C ARG A 277 1.35 14.85 13.17
N ALA A 278 0.15 15.46 13.09
CA ALA A 278 -1.01 14.99 13.87
C ALA A 278 -1.42 13.56 13.47
N ALA A 279 -1.47 13.25 12.18
CA ALA A 279 -1.76 11.92 11.69
C ALA A 279 -0.66 10.92 12.10
N THR A 280 0.62 11.31 12.00
CA THR A 280 1.75 10.48 12.41
C THR A 280 1.65 10.09 13.88
N VAL A 281 1.41 11.03 14.77
CA VAL A 281 1.25 10.77 16.22
C VAL A 281 0.07 9.85 16.48
N CYS A 282 -1.10 10.12 15.87
CA CYS A 282 -2.29 9.30 16.04
C CYS A 282 -2.05 7.84 15.61
N GLY A 283 -1.41 7.64 14.46
CA GLY A 283 -1.10 6.28 13.97
C GLY A 283 -0.06 5.56 14.83
N LEU A 284 1.00 6.25 15.27
CA LEU A 284 2.01 5.68 16.16
C LEU A 284 1.43 5.27 17.53
N GLU A 285 0.48 6.04 18.06
CA GLU A 285 -0.24 5.66 19.29
C GLU A 285 -1.11 4.42 19.09
N PHE A 286 -1.71 4.26 17.92
CA PHE A 286 -2.59 3.13 17.60
C PHE A 286 -1.80 1.83 17.33
N TYR A 287 -0.79 1.88 16.45
CA TYR A 287 -0.05 0.70 15.98
C TYR A 287 1.19 0.37 16.82
N GLY A 288 1.78 1.38 17.47
CA GLY A 288 3.08 1.25 18.13
C GLY A 288 4.25 1.21 17.14
N ALA A 289 5.47 1.38 17.65
CA ALA A 289 6.68 1.42 16.82
C ALA A 289 7.01 0.09 16.13
N ASP A 290 6.49 -1.03 16.62
CA ASP A 290 6.79 -2.37 16.09
C ASP A 290 6.05 -2.68 14.78
N ARG A 291 5.03 -1.88 14.43
CA ARG A 291 4.16 -2.15 13.27
C ARG A 291 4.10 -1.00 12.27
N VAL A 292 4.92 0.02 12.44
CA VAL A 292 4.98 1.17 11.53
C VAL A 292 6.28 1.15 10.75
N LEU A 293 6.18 1.36 9.42
CA LEU A 293 7.29 1.43 8.49
C LEU A 293 7.44 2.88 7.99
N PHE A 294 8.68 3.32 7.79
CA PHE A 294 8.92 4.56 7.08
C PHE A 294 8.50 4.42 5.62
N ALA A 295 7.69 5.35 5.14
CA ALA A 295 7.31 5.48 3.75
C ALA A 295 6.89 6.92 3.43
N SER A 296 7.12 7.36 2.19
CA SER A 296 6.90 8.74 1.77
C SER A 296 5.74 8.95 0.81
N ASP A 297 5.32 7.91 0.07
CA ASP A 297 4.43 8.04 -1.09
C ASP A 297 5.03 8.91 -2.21
N CYS A 298 6.37 8.96 -2.28
CA CYS A 298 7.10 9.66 -3.36
C CYS A 298 6.68 9.09 -4.73
N PRO A 299 6.42 9.94 -5.76
CA PRO A 299 6.77 11.35 -5.88
C PRO A 299 5.56 12.31 -5.96
N PHE A 300 4.48 12.05 -5.24
CA PHE A 300 3.21 12.75 -5.42
C PHE A 300 3.09 14.12 -4.75
N ASP A 301 4.16 14.59 -4.10
CA ASP A 301 4.19 15.92 -3.50
C ASP A 301 4.16 17.06 -4.53
N PRO A 302 3.83 18.31 -4.11
CA PRO A 302 3.78 19.47 -5.00
C PRO A 302 5.12 19.79 -5.69
N GLU A 303 6.26 19.37 -5.11
CA GLU A 303 7.60 19.55 -5.66
C GLU A 303 7.99 18.42 -6.64
N LYS A 304 7.09 17.42 -6.81
CA LYS A 304 7.23 16.28 -7.73
C LYS A 304 8.36 15.32 -7.37
N GLY A 305 8.54 15.08 -6.09
CA GLY A 305 9.46 14.06 -5.60
C GLY A 305 9.99 14.26 -4.19
N PRO A 306 10.72 15.34 -3.87
CA PRO A 306 11.43 15.43 -2.60
C PRO A 306 10.58 15.86 -1.41
N GLY A 307 9.42 16.49 -1.64
CA GLY A 307 8.64 17.14 -0.58
C GLY A 307 8.18 16.17 0.51
N TYR A 308 7.49 15.10 0.14
CA TYR A 308 6.97 14.14 1.15
C TYR A 308 8.07 13.34 1.83
N ILE A 309 9.18 13.04 1.14
CA ILE A 309 10.35 12.43 1.78
C ILE A 309 10.88 13.35 2.88
N ARG A 310 11.17 14.61 2.53
CA ARG A 310 11.71 15.62 3.44
C ARG A 310 10.78 15.84 4.65
N ASP A 311 9.49 16.02 4.40
CA ASP A 311 8.52 16.36 5.44
C ASP A 311 8.30 15.17 6.39
N THR A 312 8.27 13.93 5.88
CA THR A 312 8.16 12.72 6.71
C THR A 312 9.40 12.52 7.56
N LEU A 313 10.61 12.69 7.00
CA LEU A 313 11.87 12.65 7.74
C LEU A 313 11.88 13.71 8.85
N ALA A 314 11.52 14.96 8.54
CA ALA A 314 11.49 16.05 9.52
C ALA A 314 10.52 15.78 10.67
N ILE A 315 9.35 15.17 10.41
CA ILE A 315 8.41 14.78 11.45
C ILE A 315 9.03 13.71 12.34
N LEU A 316 9.54 12.63 11.77
CA LEU A 316 10.17 11.56 12.55
C LEU A 316 11.34 12.08 13.40
N ASP A 317 12.17 12.96 12.86
CA ASP A 317 13.28 13.58 13.59
C ASP A 317 12.78 14.43 14.77
N SER A 318 11.61 15.06 14.65
CA SER A 318 11.02 15.94 15.68
C SER A 318 10.27 15.20 16.79
N LEU A 319 9.97 13.92 16.61
CA LEU A 319 9.22 13.15 17.61
C LEU A 319 10.14 12.65 18.74
N GLU A 320 9.69 12.80 19.96
CA GLU A 320 10.33 12.19 21.13
C GLU A 320 10.03 10.70 21.15
N MET A 321 11.05 9.89 20.91
CA MET A 321 10.99 8.43 20.99
C MET A 321 12.37 7.86 21.29
N SER A 322 12.41 6.62 21.78
CA SER A 322 13.69 5.91 22.00
C SER A 322 14.41 5.64 20.66
N ASP A 323 15.73 5.53 20.69
CA ASP A 323 16.52 5.17 19.50
C ASP A 323 16.05 3.83 18.91
N SER A 324 15.71 2.85 19.75
CA SER A 324 15.16 1.56 19.30
C SER A 324 13.83 1.71 18.57
N ALA A 325 12.91 2.55 19.05
CA ALA A 325 11.64 2.80 18.35
C ALA A 325 11.87 3.50 17.00
N ARG A 326 12.80 4.46 16.97
CA ARG A 326 13.20 5.17 15.73
C ARG A 326 13.78 4.21 14.72
N GLU A 327 14.71 3.36 15.10
CA GLU A 327 15.31 2.35 14.21
C GLU A 327 14.26 1.38 13.66
N LYS A 328 13.33 0.92 14.50
CA LYS A 328 12.24 0.06 14.06
C LYS A 328 11.42 0.71 12.94
N ILE A 329 10.95 1.92 13.16
CA ILE A 329 10.14 2.66 12.17
C ILE A 329 10.96 2.95 10.91
N CYS A 330 12.18 3.45 11.06
CA CYS A 330 12.97 3.92 9.93
C CYS A 330 13.47 2.80 9.01
N PHE A 331 13.78 1.61 9.53
CA PHE A 331 14.32 0.54 8.69
C PHE A 331 14.10 -0.89 9.20
N ARG A 332 14.17 -1.19 10.53
CA ARG A 332 14.17 -2.58 11.01
C ARG A 332 12.89 -3.33 10.67
N ASN A 333 11.73 -2.69 10.87
CA ASN A 333 10.45 -3.31 10.54
C ASN A 333 10.35 -3.64 9.04
N ALA A 334 10.83 -2.75 8.18
CA ALA A 334 10.87 -3.01 6.74
C ALA A 334 11.83 -4.16 6.39
N GLN A 335 13.03 -4.18 6.99
CA GLN A 335 14.00 -5.26 6.78
C GLN A 335 13.44 -6.62 7.17
N GLU A 336 12.86 -6.73 8.37
CA GLU A 336 12.32 -7.98 8.90
C GLU A 336 11.09 -8.43 8.11
N LEU A 337 10.12 -7.52 7.90
CA LEU A 337 8.85 -7.83 7.25
C LEU A 337 9.03 -8.25 5.79
N MET A 338 9.93 -7.58 5.06
CA MET A 338 10.16 -7.79 3.62
C MET A 338 11.41 -8.61 3.32
N ALA A 339 12.12 -9.12 4.35
CA ALA A 339 13.39 -9.83 4.20
C ALA A 339 14.42 -9.07 3.33
N ILE A 340 14.54 -7.75 3.53
CA ILE A 340 15.54 -6.91 2.87
C ILE A 340 16.89 -7.12 3.57
N LYS A 341 17.96 -7.24 2.78
CA LYS A 341 19.33 -7.46 3.26
C LYS A 341 20.04 -6.17 3.68
#